data_dd1089b835afa58b766afaefe8c99677
#
_entry.id   dd1089b835afa58b766afaefe8c99677
#
_cell.length_a   1.000
_cell.length_b   1.000
_cell.length_c   1.000
_cell.angle_alpha   90.00
_cell.angle_beta   90.00
_cell.angle_gamma   90.00
#
_symmetry.space_group_name_H-M   'P 1'
#
loop_
_entity.id
_entity.type
_entity.pdbx_description
1 polymer ?
#
loop_
_entity_poly.entity_id
_entity_poly.type
_entity_poly.pdbx_seq_one_letter_code
_entity_poly.pdbx_strand_id
1 'polypeptide(L)'
;DTKDVRLRVFLLLGLDAGLRVGEVARLKVSDIDSKNMLLSIRNSKRGKSRKVPLSNALLNALRKYWIVYRPDKNGYLFPAGHSGSKNPYINQNYINMLFKNHIKNFSFYVPTMRFHNLRDTYATLMLKNECNIFTLKKLLGHSNFSSTSRYIKFDISDLAQAPVLSSLMEIG
;
A
#
# COMPACT_ATOMS: atom_id res chain seq x y z
N ASP A 1 -4.80 -6.03 17.03
CA ASP A 1 -5.90 -5.08 16.80
C ASP A 1 -5.34 -3.69 16.53
N THR A 2 -5.18 -3.30 15.27
CA THR A 2 -4.84 -1.92 14.95
C THR A 2 -6.09 -1.06 15.17
N LYS A 3 -6.25 -0.56 16.39
CA LYS A 3 -7.25 0.47 16.71
C LYS A 3 -7.01 1.76 15.88
N ASP A 4 -5.84 1.92 15.27
CA ASP A 4 -5.54 3.02 14.34
C ASP A 4 -6.06 2.68 12.93
N VAL A 5 -7.26 3.18 12.63
CA VAL A 5 -7.92 3.03 11.32
C VAL A 5 -7.04 3.54 10.17
N ARG A 6 -6.22 4.57 10.42
CA ARG A 6 -5.31 5.13 9.42
C ARG A 6 -4.16 4.17 9.09
N LEU A 7 -3.56 3.55 10.11
CA LEU A 7 -2.52 2.54 9.91
C LEU A 7 -3.07 1.35 9.13
N ARG A 8 -4.29 0.88 9.44
CA ARG A 8 -4.95 -0.21 8.70
C ARG A 8 -5.06 0.13 7.21
N VAL A 9 -5.47 1.35 6.87
CA VAL A 9 -5.53 1.79 5.47
C VAL A 9 -4.14 1.81 4.82
N PHE A 10 -3.10 2.28 5.51
CA PHE A 10 -1.74 2.25 4.99
C PHE A 10 -1.28 0.83 4.68
N LEU A 11 -1.49 -0.12 5.60
CA LEU A 11 -1.13 -1.52 5.41
C LEU A 11 -1.83 -2.12 4.18
N LEU A 12 -3.13 -1.92 4.04
CA LEU A 12 -3.90 -2.42 2.91
C LEU A 12 -3.50 -1.77 1.58
N LEU A 13 -3.19 -0.46 1.55
CA LEU A 13 -2.67 0.19 0.35
C LEU A 13 -1.33 -0.40 -0.11
N GLY A 14 -0.50 -0.85 0.83
CA GLY A 14 0.75 -1.57 0.51
C GLY A 14 0.51 -3.00 0.07
N LEU A 15 -0.34 -3.76 0.78
CA LEU A 15 -0.55 -5.20 0.62
C LEU A 15 -1.55 -5.57 -0.48
N ASP A 16 -2.67 -4.84 -0.60
CA ASP A 16 -3.74 -5.16 -1.55
C ASP A 16 -3.61 -4.42 -2.87
N ALA A 17 -2.98 -3.24 -2.85
CA ALA A 17 -2.85 -2.40 -4.04
C ALA A 17 -1.39 -2.20 -4.48
N GLY A 18 -0.42 -2.69 -3.72
CA GLY A 18 0.99 -2.66 -4.06
C GLY A 18 1.58 -1.25 -4.19
N LEU A 19 1.06 -0.26 -3.44
CA LEU A 19 1.50 1.12 -3.53
C LEU A 19 2.86 1.35 -2.85
N ARG A 20 3.64 2.27 -3.43
CA ARG A 20 4.82 2.83 -2.76
C ARG A 20 4.40 3.81 -1.67
N VAL A 21 5.19 3.95 -0.61
CA VAL A 21 4.89 4.91 0.48
C VAL A 21 4.65 6.33 -0.02
N GLY A 22 5.39 6.76 -1.05
CA GLY A 22 5.19 8.08 -1.66
C GLY A 22 3.92 8.20 -2.49
N GLU A 23 3.40 7.11 -3.04
CA GLU A 23 2.11 7.06 -3.73
C GLU A 23 0.98 7.12 -2.70
N VAL A 24 1.10 6.37 -1.60
CA VAL A 24 0.16 6.42 -0.47
C VAL A 24 0.06 7.86 0.08
N ALA A 25 1.18 8.50 0.36
CA ALA A 25 1.19 9.85 0.92
C ALA A 25 0.47 10.88 0.02
N ARG A 26 0.58 10.75 -1.31
CA ARG A 26 0.01 11.69 -2.28
C ARG A 26 -1.36 11.30 -2.82
N LEU A 27 -1.96 10.23 -2.30
CA LEU A 27 -3.28 9.78 -2.73
C LEU A 27 -4.32 10.86 -2.44
N LYS A 28 -5.18 11.15 -3.42
CA LYS A 28 -6.31 12.06 -3.27
C LYS A 28 -7.60 11.28 -3.07
N VAL A 29 -8.58 11.92 -2.46
CA VAL A 29 -9.92 11.34 -2.31
C VAL A 29 -10.53 11.03 -3.69
N SER A 30 -10.33 11.93 -4.66
CA SER A 30 -10.80 11.77 -6.04
C SER A 30 -10.12 10.63 -6.84
N ASP A 31 -9.07 10.02 -6.29
CA ASP A 31 -8.42 8.86 -6.91
C ASP A 31 -9.14 7.54 -6.63
N ILE A 32 -10.12 7.55 -5.70
CA ILE A 32 -10.89 6.36 -5.29
C ILE A 32 -12.18 6.29 -6.10
N ASP A 33 -12.26 5.31 -6.99
CA ASP A 33 -13.46 4.99 -7.75
C ASP A 33 -14.14 3.76 -7.16
N SER A 34 -14.98 3.99 -6.15
CA SER A 34 -15.69 2.91 -5.46
C SER A 34 -16.76 2.24 -6.32
N LYS A 35 -17.26 2.91 -7.37
CA LYS A 35 -18.25 2.35 -8.27
C LYS A 35 -17.63 1.29 -9.19
N ASN A 36 -16.45 1.59 -9.74
CA ASN A 36 -15.74 0.69 -10.63
C ASN A 36 -14.70 -0.18 -9.90
N MET A 37 -14.60 -0.07 -8.57
CA MET A 37 -13.62 -0.79 -7.74
C MET A 37 -12.18 -0.58 -8.23
N LEU A 38 -11.80 0.67 -8.49
CA LEU A 38 -10.50 1.06 -9.00
C LEU A 38 -9.88 2.18 -8.15
N LEU A 39 -8.55 2.16 -8.06
CA LEU A 39 -7.75 3.20 -7.46
C LEU A 39 -6.79 3.78 -8.51
N SER A 40 -6.85 5.10 -8.72
CA SER A 40 -6.00 5.82 -9.69
C SER A 40 -4.71 6.27 -9.04
N ILE A 41 -3.57 5.80 -9.53
CA ILE A 41 -2.25 6.14 -9.00
C ILE A 41 -1.56 7.10 -9.97
N ARG A 42 -1.42 8.35 -9.53
CA ARG A 42 -0.76 9.42 -10.32
C ARG A 42 0.75 9.36 -10.13
N ASN A 43 1.50 9.31 -11.21
CA ASN A 43 2.95 9.32 -11.16
C ASN A 43 3.49 10.73 -11.43
N SER A 44 4.03 11.40 -10.40
CA SER A 44 4.53 12.76 -10.48
C SER A 44 5.81 12.92 -11.32
N LYS A 45 6.61 11.85 -11.47
CA LYS A 45 7.93 11.96 -12.14
C LYS A 45 7.93 11.68 -13.64
N ARG A 46 6.92 10.99 -14.20
CA ARG A 46 6.89 10.57 -15.62
C ARG A 46 5.55 10.68 -16.31
N GLY A 47 4.56 11.36 -15.71
CA GLY A 47 3.23 11.59 -16.31
C GLY A 47 2.37 10.34 -16.56
N LYS A 48 2.87 9.13 -16.31
CA LYS A 48 2.12 7.89 -16.53
C LYS A 48 1.34 7.52 -15.26
N SER A 49 0.04 7.75 -15.28
CA SER A 49 -0.89 7.21 -14.27
C SER A 49 -1.18 5.74 -14.55
N ARG A 50 -1.56 5.02 -13.50
CA ARG A 50 -2.08 3.65 -13.61
C ARG A 50 -3.31 3.48 -12.74
N LYS A 51 -4.15 2.51 -13.09
CA LYS A 51 -5.25 2.06 -12.25
C LYS A 51 -4.89 0.72 -11.63
N VAL A 52 -5.22 0.54 -10.36
CA VAL A 52 -5.08 -0.74 -9.65
C VAL A 52 -6.44 -1.15 -9.08
N PRO A 53 -6.72 -2.44 -8.95
CA PRO A 53 -7.95 -2.93 -8.33
C PRO A 53 -8.09 -2.42 -6.88
N LEU A 54 -9.30 -2.13 -6.48
CA LEU A 54 -9.68 -1.77 -5.13
C LEU A 54 -10.40 -2.96 -4.49
N SER A 55 -9.78 -3.62 -3.51
CA SER A 55 -10.41 -4.74 -2.82
C SER A 55 -11.55 -4.27 -1.91
N ASN A 56 -12.51 -5.17 -1.62
CA ASN A 56 -13.57 -4.88 -0.67
C ASN A 56 -13.03 -4.57 0.73
N ALA A 57 -11.95 -5.26 1.15
CA ALA A 57 -11.30 -5.02 2.43
C ALA A 57 -10.73 -3.60 2.51
N LEU A 58 -10.00 -3.16 1.46
CA LEU A 58 -9.45 -1.81 1.36
C LEU A 58 -10.56 -0.76 1.29
N LEU A 59 -11.62 -0.98 0.49
CA LEU A 59 -12.75 -0.05 0.42
C LEU A 59 -13.44 0.13 1.77
N ASN A 60 -13.66 -0.96 2.52
CA ASN A 60 -14.26 -0.89 3.85
C ASN A 60 -13.37 -0.16 4.85
N ALA A 61 -12.05 -0.37 4.79
CA ALA A 61 -11.11 0.37 5.62
C ALA A 61 -11.09 1.88 5.27
N LEU A 62 -11.15 2.22 3.98
CA LEU A 62 -11.25 3.61 3.51
C LEU A 62 -12.55 4.27 3.98
N ARG A 63 -13.68 3.56 3.97
CA ARG A 63 -14.96 4.06 4.50
C ARG A 63 -14.87 4.35 6.00
N LYS A 64 -14.30 3.42 6.80
CA LYS A 64 -14.06 3.63 8.23
C LYS A 64 -13.14 4.83 8.47
N TYR A 65 -12.06 4.94 7.69
CA TYR A 65 -11.15 6.08 7.75
C TYR A 65 -11.88 7.41 7.45
N TRP A 66 -12.73 7.42 6.41
CA TRP A 66 -13.53 8.59 6.04
C TRP A 66 -14.45 9.06 7.18
N ILE A 67 -15.12 8.15 7.86
CA ILE A 67 -16.01 8.48 8.98
C ILE A 67 -15.24 9.18 10.12
N VAL A 68 -14.03 8.70 10.41
CA VAL A 68 -13.21 9.20 11.52
C VAL A 68 -12.52 10.52 11.18
N TYR A 69 -11.89 10.60 10.02
CA TYR A 69 -10.99 11.72 9.68
C TYR A 69 -11.60 12.76 8.76
N ARG A 70 -12.66 12.43 8.03
CA ARG A 70 -13.41 13.31 7.11
C ARG A 70 -12.50 14.20 6.24
N PRO A 71 -11.56 13.63 5.45
CA PRO A 71 -10.70 14.43 4.62
C PRO A 71 -11.51 15.22 3.58
N ASP A 72 -10.97 16.36 3.14
CA ASP A 72 -11.61 17.15 2.09
C ASP A 72 -11.77 16.33 0.81
N LYS A 73 -12.98 16.36 0.23
CA LYS A 73 -13.32 15.61 -1.00
C LYS A 73 -12.42 15.96 -2.19
N ASN A 74 -11.95 17.20 -2.25
CA ASN A 74 -11.06 17.69 -3.31
C ASN A 74 -9.58 17.63 -2.92
N GLY A 75 -9.29 17.23 -1.68
CA GLY A 75 -7.98 17.23 -1.09
C GLY A 75 -7.24 15.89 -1.16
N TYR A 76 -6.14 15.85 -0.42
CA TYR A 76 -5.40 14.61 -0.19
C TYR A 76 -6.16 13.72 0.79
N LEU A 77 -6.11 12.40 0.53
CA LEU A 77 -6.71 11.42 1.44
C LEU A 77 -6.07 11.49 2.83
N PHE A 78 -4.76 11.73 2.87
CA PHE A 78 -3.99 11.89 4.09
C PHE A 78 -3.36 13.28 4.13
N PRO A 79 -4.08 14.31 4.62
CA PRO A 79 -3.54 15.65 4.70
C PRO A 79 -2.39 15.74 5.71
N ALA A 80 -1.58 16.79 5.59
CA ALA A 80 -0.55 17.10 6.58
C ALA A 80 -1.19 17.41 7.95
N GLY A 81 -0.56 16.93 9.02
CA GLY A 81 -1.11 17.04 10.39
C GLY A 81 -0.96 18.42 11.03
N HIS A 82 -0.26 19.38 10.39
CA HIS A 82 -0.03 20.73 10.95
C HIS A 82 0.10 21.79 9.86
N SER A 83 -0.31 23.01 10.19
CA SER A 83 -0.09 24.20 9.38
C SER A 83 1.41 24.53 9.33
N GLY A 84 1.96 24.79 8.13
CA GLY A 84 3.39 25.04 7.94
C GLY A 84 4.18 23.82 7.43
N SER A 85 3.53 22.69 7.21
CA SER A 85 4.15 21.58 6.48
C SER A 85 4.52 21.99 5.07
N LYS A 86 5.76 21.65 4.62
CA LYS A 86 6.22 21.91 3.24
C LYS A 86 5.34 21.21 2.17
N ASN A 87 4.64 20.17 2.54
CA ASN A 87 3.74 19.41 1.66
C ASN A 87 2.32 19.43 2.22
N PRO A 88 1.29 19.51 1.38
CA PRO A 88 -0.10 19.48 1.80
C PRO A 88 -0.60 18.09 2.19
N TYR A 89 0.27 17.08 2.14
CA TYR A 89 -0.02 15.67 2.45
C TYR A 89 0.93 15.13 3.51
N ILE A 90 0.56 14.02 4.08
CA ILE A 90 1.29 13.34 5.16
C ILE A 90 2.76 13.05 4.79
N ASN A 91 3.65 13.18 5.75
CA ASN A 91 5.07 12.86 5.55
C ASN A 91 5.26 11.33 5.43
N GLN A 92 6.03 10.91 4.41
CA GLN A 92 6.36 9.50 4.17
C GLN A 92 7.12 8.85 5.34
N ASN A 93 7.98 9.62 6.01
CA ASN A 93 8.71 9.15 7.19
C ASN A 93 7.76 8.82 8.35
N TYR A 94 6.67 9.57 8.48
CA TYR A 94 5.65 9.29 9.48
C TYR A 94 4.92 7.97 9.19
N ILE A 95 4.59 7.69 7.93
CA ILE A 95 4.00 6.39 7.52
C ILE A 95 4.97 5.25 7.85
N ASN A 96 6.26 5.39 7.50
CA ASN A 96 7.29 4.39 7.81
C ASN A 96 7.46 4.20 9.32
N MET A 97 7.40 5.26 10.11
CA MET A 97 7.48 5.20 11.57
C MET A 97 6.30 4.42 12.16
N LEU A 98 5.07 4.75 11.74
CA LEU A 98 3.88 4.03 12.20
C LEU A 98 3.93 2.55 11.84
N PHE A 99 4.30 2.24 10.59
CA PHE A 99 4.51 0.87 10.15
C PHE A 99 5.52 0.14 11.04
N LYS A 100 6.71 0.72 11.22
CA LYS A 100 7.78 0.11 12.00
C LYS A 100 7.39 -0.09 13.47
N ASN A 101 6.73 0.88 14.08
CA ASN A 101 6.22 0.78 15.44
C ASN A 101 5.19 -0.33 15.61
N HIS A 102 4.38 -0.57 14.57
CA HIS A 102 3.39 -1.63 14.59
C HIS A 102 4.04 -3.02 14.49
N ILE A 103 4.91 -3.21 13.47
CA ILE A 103 5.46 -4.54 13.16
C ILE A 103 6.53 -5.01 14.16
N LYS A 104 7.19 -4.11 14.90
CA LYS A 104 8.26 -4.47 15.86
C LYS A 104 7.82 -5.44 16.96
N ASN A 105 6.52 -5.54 17.22
CA ASN A 105 5.95 -6.42 18.24
C ASN A 105 5.61 -7.83 17.72
N PHE A 106 5.84 -8.10 16.44
CA PHE A 106 5.55 -9.40 15.84
C PHE A 106 6.83 -10.25 15.77
N SER A 107 6.68 -11.57 15.93
CA SER A 107 7.80 -12.52 15.94
C SER A 107 8.60 -12.55 14.63
N PHE A 108 7.98 -12.20 13.50
CA PHE A 108 8.63 -12.13 12.20
C PHE A 108 9.39 -10.82 11.93
N TYR A 109 9.40 -9.88 12.89
CA TYR A 109 10.04 -8.58 12.69
C TYR A 109 11.56 -8.71 12.54
N VAL A 110 12.09 -8.05 11.50
CA VAL A 110 13.53 -7.78 11.38
C VAL A 110 13.75 -6.27 11.19
N PRO A 111 14.85 -5.71 11.77
CA PRO A 111 15.09 -4.25 11.79
C PRO A 111 15.15 -3.57 10.40
N THR A 112 15.47 -4.35 9.36
CA THR A 112 15.54 -3.88 7.96
C THR A 112 14.18 -3.73 7.30
N MET A 113 13.09 -4.25 7.91
CA MET A 113 11.74 -4.13 7.35
C MET A 113 11.31 -2.69 7.20
N ARG A 114 10.73 -2.38 6.06
CA ARG A 114 10.20 -1.07 5.68
C ARG A 114 8.83 -1.23 5.02
N PHE A 115 8.07 -0.16 4.94
CA PHE A 115 6.78 -0.15 4.26
C PHE A 115 6.85 -0.73 2.83
N HIS A 116 7.98 -0.58 2.15
CA HIS A 116 8.19 -1.11 0.80
C HIS A 116 8.04 -2.64 0.73
N ASN A 117 8.36 -3.36 1.80
CA ASN A 117 8.21 -4.82 1.84
C ASN A 117 6.76 -5.28 1.68
N LEU A 118 5.77 -4.46 2.06
CA LEU A 118 4.36 -4.76 1.79
C LEU A 118 4.08 -4.89 0.28
N ARG A 119 4.70 -4.01 -0.50
CA ARG A 119 4.59 -4.07 -1.97
C ARG A 119 5.34 -5.25 -2.56
N ASP A 120 6.50 -5.61 -1.99
CA ASP A 120 7.23 -6.81 -2.42
C ASP A 120 6.38 -8.06 -2.14
N THR A 121 5.71 -8.11 -1.00
CA THR A 121 4.76 -9.16 -0.65
C THR A 121 3.56 -9.19 -1.60
N TYR A 122 2.96 -8.05 -1.91
CA TYR A 122 1.89 -7.97 -2.92
C TYR A 122 2.34 -8.58 -4.25
N ALA A 123 3.53 -8.21 -4.74
CA ALA A 123 4.07 -8.71 -6.00
C ALA A 123 4.24 -10.24 -5.98
N THR A 124 4.76 -10.76 -4.88
CA THR A 124 4.96 -12.20 -4.69
C THR A 124 3.64 -12.96 -4.64
N LEU A 125 2.65 -12.46 -3.89
CA LEU A 125 1.32 -13.07 -3.81
C LEU A 125 0.62 -13.07 -5.16
N MET A 126 0.73 -11.99 -5.94
CA MET A 126 0.17 -11.92 -7.28
C MET A 126 0.76 -12.98 -8.20
N LEU A 127 2.08 -13.20 -8.15
CA LEU A 127 2.73 -14.25 -8.95
C LEU A 127 2.34 -15.65 -8.48
N LYS A 128 2.23 -15.89 -7.17
CA LYS A 128 1.73 -17.16 -6.62
C LYS A 128 0.30 -17.48 -7.07
N ASN A 129 -0.52 -16.46 -7.25
CA ASN A 129 -1.88 -16.59 -7.81
C ASN A 129 -1.88 -16.48 -9.34
N GLU A 130 -0.80 -16.91 -9.99
CA GLU A 130 -0.68 -17.04 -11.45
C GLU A 130 -0.90 -15.73 -12.23
N CYS A 131 -0.75 -14.58 -11.58
CA CYS A 131 -0.84 -13.30 -12.28
C CYS A 131 0.27 -13.19 -13.31
N ASN A 132 -0.11 -12.88 -14.54
CA ASN A 132 0.85 -12.67 -15.62
C ASN A 132 1.83 -11.55 -15.28
N ILE A 133 3.13 -11.78 -15.50
CA ILE A 133 4.23 -10.86 -15.18
C ILE A 133 4.07 -9.49 -15.84
N PHE A 134 3.52 -9.41 -17.06
CA PHE A 134 3.26 -8.16 -17.76
C PHE A 134 2.14 -7.36 -17.09
N THR A 135 1.10 -8.07 -16.60
CA THR A 135 0.02 -7.47 -15.81
C THR A 135 0.55 -6.95 -14.49
N LEU A 136 1.35 -7.74 -13.77
CA LEU A 136 1.98 -7.31 -12.53
C LEU A 136 2.86 -6.08 -12.74
N LYS A 137 3.68 -6.05 -13.80
CA LYS A 137 4.49 -4.88 -14.17
C LYS A 137 3.63 -3.63 -14.34
N LYS A 138 2.49 -3.73 -15.03
CA LYS A 138 1.53 -2.61 -15.22
C LYS A 138 0.95 -2.15 -13.87
N LEU A 139 0.49 -3.08 -13.05
CA LEU A 139 -0.07 -2.78 -11.72
C LEU A 139 0.95 -2.10 -10.81
N LEU A 140 2.19 -2.57 -10.82
CA LEU A 140 3.27 -1.96 -10.05
C LEU A 140 3.78 -0.65 -10.65
N GLY A 141 3.55 -0.35 -11.93
CA GLY A 141 4.07 0.83 -12.60
C GLY A 141 5.61 0.81 -12.71
N HIS A 142 6.17 -0.35 -13.04
CA HIS A 142 7.59 -0.51 -13.31
C HIS A 142 7.90 -0.10 -14.75
N SER A 143 8.82 0.85 -14.94
CA SER A 143 9.28 1.28 -16.27
C SER A 143 10.19 0.21 -16.91
N ASN A 144 11.00 -0.48 -16.10
CA ASN A 144 11.97 -1.48 -16.56
C ASN A 144 11.57 -2.89 -16.10
N PHE A 145 11.88 -3.89 -16.92
CA PHE A 145 11.65 -5.31 -16.60
C PHE A 145 12.50 -5.80 -15.42
N SER A 146 13.73 -5.29 -15.28
CA SER A 146 14.67 -5.67 -14.21
C SER A 146 14.07 -5.50 -12.80
N SER A 147 13.17 -4.53 -12.62
CA SER A 147 12.50 -4.33 -11.33
C SER A 147 11.46 -5.40 -11.01
N THR A 148 10.88 -6.03 -12.03
CA THR A 148 9.86 -7.08 -11.87
C THR A 148 10.49 -8.46 -11.89
N SER A 149 11.59 -8.67 -12.65
CA SER A 149 12.33 -9.94 -12.71
C SER A 149 12.93 -10.36 -11.36
N ARG A 150 13.11 -9.40 -10.45
CA ARG A 150 13.53 -9.68 -9.08
C ARG A 150 12.59 -10.66 -8.38
N TYR A 151 11.29 -10.55 -8.62
CA TYR A 151 10.28 -11.41 -8.00
C TYR A 151 10.19 -12.80 -8.62
N ILE A 152 10.72 -13.01 -9.84
CA ILE A 152 10.76 -14.31 -10.49
C ILE A 152 11.84 -15.21 -9.87
N LYS A 153 12.91 -14.60 -9.34
CA LYS A 153 14.04 -15.31 -8.72
C LYS A 153 13.77 -15.79 -7.28
N PHE A 154 12.69 -15.35 -6.66
CA PHE A 154 12.28 -15.89 -5.37
C PHE A 154 11.65 -17.26 -5.63
N ASP A 155 12.39 -18.29 -5.33
CA ASP A 155 11.89 -19.67 -5.38
C ASP A 155 10.72 -19.81 -4.39
N ILE A 156 9.71 -20.58 -4.79
CA ILE A 156 8.48 -20.79 -4.01
C ILE A 156 8.81 -21.41 -2.63
N SER A 157 9.96 -22.07 -2.50
CA SER A 157 10.46 -22.63 -1.24
C SER A 157 10.80 -21.60 -0.16
N ASP A 158 11.32 -20.43 -0.54
CA ASP A 158 11.68 -19.37 0.40
C ASP A 158 10.45 -18.66 1.00
N LEU A 159 9.31 -18.84 0.36
CA LEU A 159 8.06 -18.18 0.72
C LEU A 159 7.17 -19.01 1.66
N ALA A 160 7.44 -20.31 1.78
CA ALA A 160 6.79 -21.18 2.76
C ALA A 160 7.15 -20.82 4.22
N GLN A 161 8.21 -20.04 4.40
CA GLN A 161 8.66 -19.53 5.71
C GLN A 161 8.24 -18.07 6.00
N ALA A 162 7.58 -17.40 5.06
CA ALA A 162 7.02 -16.07 5.34
C ALA A 162 5.74 -16.26 6.17
N PRO A 163 5.76 -15.99 7.49
CA PRO A 163 4.57 -16.11 8.30
C PRO A 163 3.57 -15.08 7.80
N VAL A 164 2.66 -15.60 7.13
CA VAL A 164 1.26 -15.31 6.93
C VAL A 164 0.80 -13.90 7.24
N LEU A 165 0.62 -13.19 6.16
CA LEU A 165 -0.13 -11.93 6.10
C LEU A 165 -1.58 -12.05 6.59
N SER A 166 -2.18 -13.25 6.61
CA SER A 166 -3.47 -13.51 7.24
C SER A 166 -3.46 -13.10 8.71
N SER A 167 -2.39 -13.32 9.46
CA SER A 167 -2.31 -12.88 10.86
C SER A 167 -2.22 -11.37 11.04
N LEU A 168 -1.80 -10.61 10.02
CA LEU A 168 -1.91 -9.15 10.01
C LEU A 168 -3.33 -8.65 9.67
N MET A 169 -4.14 -9.50 9.03
CA MET A 169 -5.49 -9.20 8.58
C MET A 169 -6.58 -9.79 9.48
N GLU A 170 -6.31 -10.86 10.21
CA GLU A 170 -7.21 -11.48 11.20
C GLU A 170 -7.37 -10.69 12.50
N ILE A 171 -6.81 -9.51 12.53
CA ILE A 171 -7.08 -8.57 13.60
C ILE A 171 -8.38 -7.84 13.23
N GLY A 172 -9.47 -8.55 13.46
CA GLY A 172 -10.89 -8.21 13.25
C GLY A 172 -11.37 -6.96 13.96
#